data_b2bfe2daef3e74d61cf3a1ce7b25e2bb
#
_entry.id   b2bfe2daef3e74d61cf3a1ce7b25e2bb
#
_cell.length_a   1.000
_cell.length_b   1.000
_cell.length_c   1.000
_cell.angle_alpha   90.00
_cell.angle_beta   90.00
_cell.angle_gamma   90.00
#
_symmetry.space_group_name_H-M   'P 1'
#
loop_
_entity.id
_entity.type
_entity.pdbx_description
1 polymer ?
#
loop_
_entity_poly.entity_id
_entity_poly.type
_entity_poly.pdbx_seq_one_letter_code
_entity_poly.pdbx_strand_id
1 'polypeptide(L)'
;MITRMHFFLLLIILALSAVSTKASPQSYLYKTKLIQAAPGKLLDLIELHKSSLAEYGRAGDEQPLMMRHSQGDRWDLLLLIPMKSYADYYNPERVSKRNQTLKESQDKLDALIAWQEDVFVYGPPLSEIQKAFASSAFFHVEMFDALAGKQSELFKEREMENAYLKVLKRPENLIFVRDQGASWDLFTIGTYRDLKHFAESAGIPEAEQEAAAKAAGFEAANRIGPYLRTLISLHHDTLAVSVK
;
A
#
# COMPACT_ATOMS: atom_id res chain seq x y z
N MET A 1 48.51 3.55 -65.08
CA MET A 1 47.33 4.24 -64.63
C MET A 1 46.70 3.36 -63.56
N ILE A 2 46.95 3.65 -62.31
CA ILE A 2 46.41 2.84 -61.17
C ILE A 2 45.43 3.75 -60.34
N THR A 3 44.19 3.38 -60.43
CA THR A 3 43.08 4.11 -59.72
C THR A 3 43.05 3.69 -58.28
N ARG A 4 43.28 4.63 -57.35
CA ARG A 4 43.18 4.42 -55.92
C ARG A 4 41.70 4.49 -55.51
N MET A 5 41.19 3.36 -55.02
CA MET A 5 39.86 3.23 -54.40
C MET A 5 39.98 3.54 -52.91
N HIS A 6 39.35 4.62 -52.46
CA HIS A 6 39.32 5.00 -51.06
C HIS A 6 38.15 4.27 -50.38
N PHE A 7 38.46 3.36 -49.44
CA PHE A 7 37.49 2.74 -48.52
C PHE A 7 37.16 3.74 -47.38
N PHE A 8 35.94 4.24 -47.37
CA PHE A 8 35.42 4.97 -46.24
C PHE A 8 34.90 3.98 -45.23
N LEU A 9 35.60 3.83 -44.10
CA LEU A 9 35.16 3.04 -42.94
C LEU A 9 34.20 3.89 -42.10
N LEU A 10 32.89 3.62 -42.18
CA LEU A 10 31.88 4.29 -41.39
C LEU A 10 31.83 3.60 -40.02
N LEU A 11 32.43 4.21 -39.00
CA LEU A 11 32.34 3.77 -37.61
C LEU A 11 30.96 4.20 -37.05
N ILE A 12 30.02 3.26 -36.98
CA ILE A 12 28.75 3.46 -36.26
C ILE A 12 29.04 3.25 -34.77
N ILE A 13 29.15 4.34 -34.01
CA ILE A 13 29.19 4.30 -32.55
C ILE A 13 27.76 4.08 -32.07
N LEU A 14 27.43 2.83 -31.68
CA LEU A 14 26.20 2.49 -31.01
C LEU A 14 26.29 3.02 -29.55
N ALA A 15 25.75 4.20 -29.29
CA ALA A 15 25.58 4.69 -27.93
C ALA A 15 24.51 3.81 -27.25
N LEU A 16 24.93 2.81 -26.47
CA LEU A 16 24.05 2.13 -25.52
C LEU A 16 23.62 3.15 -24.45
N SER A 17 22.49 3.78 -24.65
CA SER A 17 21.82 4.50 -23.59
C SER A 17 21.42 3.48 -22.54
N ALA A 18 22.16 3.41 -21.43
CA ALA A 18 21.72 2.69 -20.25
C ALA A 18 20.41 3.36 -19.78
N VAL A 19 19.28 2.79 -20.17
CA VAL A 19 18.00 3.12 -19.59
C VAL A 19 18.09 2.67 -18.14
N SER A 20 18.43 3.62 -17.26
CA SER A 20 18.28 3.43 -15.82
C SER A 20 16.79 3.23 -15.57
N THR A 21 16.33 2.00 -15.51
CA THR A 21 15.01 1.67 -15.02
C THR A 21 15.01 2.10 -13.55
N LYS A 22 14.51 3.30 -13.26
CA LYS A 22 14.09 3.63 -11.90
C LYS A 22 13.15 2.50 -11.50
N ALA A 23 13.55 1.73 -10.49
CA ALA A 23 12.68 0.75 -9.89
C ALA A 23 11.34 1.45 -9.62
N SER A 24 10.25 0.88 -10.11
CA SER A 24 8.92 1.39 -9.80
C SER A 24 8.83 1.51 -8.28
N PRO A 25 8.33 2.63 -7.71
CA PRO A 25 8.19 2.78 -6.26
C PRO A 25 7.31 1.68 -5.63
N GLN A 26 6.65 0.85 -6.42
CA GLN A 26 5.78 -0.26 -6.04
C GLN A 26 6.39 -1.61 -6.39
N SER A 27 7.59 -1.89 -5.95
CA SER A 27 8.29 -3.13 -6.27
C SER A 27 8.21 -4.22 -5.20
N TYR A 28 7.58 -3.95 -4.05
CA TYR A 28 7.49 -4.89 -2.94
C TYR A 28 6.09 -5.50 -2.85
N LEU A 29 6.01 -6.82 -2.83
CA LEU A 29 4.75 -7.56 -2.75
C LEU A 29 4.34 -7.77 -1.30
N TYR A 30 3.07 -7.54 -1.02
CA TYR A 30 2.41 -7.82 0.25
C TYR A 30 1.18 -8.70 0.04
N LYS A 31 0.86 -9.50 1.06
CA LYS A 31 -0.48 -10.04 1.22
C LYS A 31 -1.22 -9.17 2.23
N THR A 32 -2.27 -8.52 1.79
CA THR A 32 -3.22 -7.83 2.67
C THR A 32 -4.28 -8.83 3.09
N LYS A 33 -4.52 -8.95 4.39
CA LYS A 33 -5.58 -9.78 4.93
C LYS A 33 -6.58 -8.88 5.66
N LEU A 34 -7.83 -8.88 5.19
CA LEU A 34 -8.96 -8.25 5.86
C LEU A 34 -9.67 -9.32 6.67
N ILE A 35 -9.90 -9.07 7.95
CA ILE A 35 -10.44 -10.07 8.87
C ILE A 35 -11.61 -9.48 9.64
N GLN A 36 -12.72 -10.24 9.73
CA GLN A 36 -13.79 -10.02 10.66
C GLN A 36 -13.79 -11.12 11.71
N ALA A 37 -13.73 -10.74 12.97
CA ALA A 37 -13.77 -11.66 14.08
C ALA A 37 -15.15 -12.33 14.21
N ALA A 38 -15.18 -13.56 14.71
CA ALA A 38 -16.42 -14.19 15.13
C ALA A 38 -17.07 -13.38 16.26
N PRO A 39 -18.41 -13.40 16.41
CA PRO A 39 -19.11 -12.62 17.42
C PRO A 39 -18.51 -12.81 18.82
N GLY A 40 -18.12 -11.72 19.46
CA GLY A 40 -17.51 -11.69 20.80
C GLY A 40 -16.03 -12.13 20.85
N LYS A 41 -15.37 -12.38 19.70
CA LYS A 41 -14.00 -12.93 19.63
C LYS A 41 -12.93 -11.94 19.22
N LEU A 42 -13.27 -10.66 19.02
CA LEU A 42 -12.30 -9.66 18.55
C LEU A 42 -11.07 -9.53 19.46
N LEU A 43 -11.26 -9.48 20.77
CA LEU A 43 -10.12 -9.32 21.69
C LEU A 43 -9.26 -10.58 21.73
N ASP A 44 -9.87 -11.77 21.73
CA ASP A 44 -9.16 -13.06 21.68
C ASP A 44 -8.33 -13.14 20.39
N LEU A 45 -8.89 -12.71 19.25
CA LEU A 45 -8.23 -12.67 17.95
C LEU A 45 -7.02 -11.73 17.94
N ILE A 46 -7.18 -10.52 18.50
CA ILE A 46 -6.09 -9.54 18.61
C ILE A 46 -4.94 -10.10 19.45
N GLU A 47 -5.23 -10.62 20.64
CA GLU A 47 -4.20 -11.14 21.55
C GLU A 47 -3.48 -12.37 20.94
N LEU A 48 -4.20 -13.23 20.22
CA LEU A 48 -3.59 -14.37 19.55
C LEU A 48 -2.67 -13.92 18.41
N HIS A 49 -3.07 -12.92 17.59
CA HIS A 49 -2.19 -12.32 16.58
C HIS A 49 -0.93 -11.72 17.21
N LYS A 50 -1.07 -10.95 18.30
CA LYS A 50 0.09 -10.36 18.99
C LYS A 50 1.05 -11.41 19.52
N SER A 51 0.53 -12.46 20.18
CA SER A 51 1.35 -13.53 20.74
C SER A 51 2.06 -14.38 19.67
N SER A 52 1.49 -14.50 18.46
CA SER A 52 2.07 -15.24 17.35
C SER A 52 3.07 -14.44 16.51
N LEU A 53 3.24 -13.12 16.71
CA LEU A 53 4.16 -12.31 15.90
C LEU A 53 5.59 -12.86 15.87
N ALA A 54 6.11 -13.32 17.01
CA ALA A 54 7.46 -13.90 17.09
C ALA A 54 7.63 -15.18 16.24
N GLU A 55 6.53 -15.87 15.92
CA GLU A 55 6.55 -17.08 15.10
C GLU A 55 6.90 -16.78 13.65
N TYR A 56 6.50 -15.63 13.13
CA TYR A 56 6.89 -15.20 11.78
C TYR A 56 8.41 -15.11 11.65
N GLY A 57 9.10 -14.47 12.60
CA GLY A 57 10.57 -14.42 12.61
C GLY A 57 11.21 -15.81 12.68
N ARG A 58 10.65 -16.72 13.50
CA ARG A 58 11.12 -18.13 13.56
C ARG A 58 10.87 -18.87 12.24
N ALA A 59 9.82 -18.53 11.52
CA ALA A 59 9.54 -19.06 10.19
C ALA A 59 10.46 -18.50 9.11
N GLY A 60 11.21 -17.42 9.40
CA GLY A 60 12.04 -16.70 8.44
C GLY A 60 11.26 -15.67 7.63
N ASP A 61 10.10 -15.26 8.12
CA ASP A 61 9.25 -14.24 7.55
C ASP A 61 9.33 -12.93 8.36
N GLU A 62 9.06 -11.82 7.72
CA GLU A 62 8.83 -10.53 8.40
C GLU A 62 7.48 -10.57 9.12
N GLN A 63 7.42 -9.86 10.26
CA GLN A 63 6.18 -9.77 11.02
C GLN A 63 5.12 -8.95 10.26
N PRO A 64 3.84 -9.35 10.32
CA PRO A 64 2.75 -8.55 9.81
C PRO A 64 2.65 -7.21 10.51
N LEU A 65 2.30 -6.17 9.76
CA LEU A 65 1.85 -4.88 10.30
C LEU A 65 0.34 -4.95 10.47
N MET A 66 -0.17 -4.55 11.63
CA MET A 66 -1.59 -4.72 11.97
C MET A 66 -2.25 -3.39 12.31
N MET A 67 -3.45 -3.21 11.78
CA MET A 67 -4.35 -2.13 12.13
C MET A 67 -5.69 -2.69 12.58
N ARG A 68 -6.26 -2.09 13.61
CA ARG A 68 -7.62 -2.39 14.09
C ARG A 68 -8.57 -1.33 13.58
N HIS A 69 -9.68 -1.76 12.99
CA HIS A 69 -10.79 -0.90 12.63
C HIS A 69 -11.30 -0.09 13.83
N SER A 70 -11.60 1.16 13.57
CA SER A 70 -12.25 2.07 14.52
C SER A 70 -13.61 2.53 14.01
N GLN A 71 -13.70 2.90 12.72
CA GLN A 71 -14.92 3.34 12.08
C GLN A 71 -14.80 3.19 10.55
N GLY A 72 -15.86 2.78 9.87
CA GLY A 72 -15.93 2.68 8.41
C GLY A 72 -16.38 1.30 7.94
N ASP A 73 -15.57 0.61 7.16
CA ASP A 73 -15.86 -0.67 6.51
C ASP A 73 -16.12 -1.81 7.52
N ARG A 74 -16.46 -3.00 7.03
CA ARG A 74 -16.93 -4.16 7.81
C ARG A 74 -15.84 -5.01 8.46
N TRP A 75 -14.57 -4.86 8.09
CA TRP A 75 -13.47 -5.64 8.66
C TRP A 75 -13.07 -5.12 10.06
N ASP A 76 -12.59 -5.99 10.92
CA ASP A 76 -12.08 -5.65 12.24
C ASP A 76 -10.56 -5.42 12.27
N LEU A 77 -9.83 -6.21 11.48
CA LEU A 77 -8.39 -6.13 11.37
C LEU A 77 -7.96 -6.07 9.90
N LEU A 78 -6.97 -5.23 9.61
CA LEU A 78 -6.18 -5.27 8.38
C LEU A 78 -4.75 -5.65 8.76
N LEU A 79 -4.28 -6.77 8.18
CA LEU A 79 -2.88 -7.19 8.28
C LEU A 79 -2.19 -6.95 6.95
N LEU A 80 -1.03 -6.33 6.99
CA LEU A 80 -0.14 -6.20 5.84
C LEU A 80 1.04 -7.15 6.06
N ILE A 81 1.08 -8.26 5.34
CA ILE A 81 2.06 -9.35 5.47
C ILE A 81 3.14 -9.17 4.40
N PRO A 82 4.40 -8.89 4.77
CA PRO A 82 5.47 -8.69 3.81
C PRO A 82 5.84 -10.00 3.11
N MET A 83 5.83 -10.00 1.77
CA MET A 83 6.16 -11.16 0.95
C MET A 83 7.48 -10.99 0.19
N LYS A 84 7.87 -9.74 -0.12
CA LYS A 84 8.94 -9.33 -1.02
C LYS A 84 8.61 -9.63 -2.49
N SER A 85 8.44 -10.90 -2.85
CA SER A 85 7.99 -11.39 -4.15
C SER A 85 7.28 -12.72 -4.01
N TYR A 86 6.54 -13.16 -5.04
CA TYR A 86 5.95 -14.50 -5.07
C TYR A 86 7.02 -15.59 -4.95
N ALA A 87 8.12 -15.47 -5.68
CA ALA A 87 9.21 -16.46 -5.67
C ALA A 87 9.85 -16.58 -4.27
N ASP A 88 10.07 -15.44 -3.59
CA ASP A 88 10.61 -15.45 -2.23
C ASP A 88 9.63 -16.07 -1.23
N TYR A 89 8.35 -15.66 -1.28
CA TYR A 89 7.35 -16.07 -0.29
C TYR A 89 6.92 -17.54 -0.44
N TYR A 90 6.78 -18.00 -1.69
CA TYR A 90 6.39 -19.39 -2.01
C TYR A 90 7.59 -20.31 -2.28
N ASN A 91 8.79 -19.91 -1.94
CA ASN A 91 9.94 -20.81 -1.93
C ASN A 91 9.60 -22.05 -1.08
N PRO A 92 9.81 -23.30 -1.58
CA PRO A 92 9.39 -24.54 -0.89
C PRO A 92 9.94 -24.66 0.53
N GLU A 93 11.17 -24.25 0.76
CA GLU A 93 11.80 -24.30 2.09
C GLU A 93 11.11 -23.33 3.07
N ARG A 94 10.85 -22.08 2.64
CA ARG A 94 10.10 -21.09 3.45
C ARG A 94 8.68 -21.57 3.74
N VAL A 95 7.99 -22.12 2.73
CA VAL A 95 6.63 -22.67 2.91
C VAL A 95 6.64 -23.80 3.94
N SER A 96 7.57 -24.74 3.83
CA SER A 96 7.69 -25.86 4.78
C SER A 96 7.93 -25.36 6.20
N LYS A 97 8.88 -24.42 6.37
CA LYS A 97 9.23 -23.85 7.66
C LYS A 97 8.07 -23.05 8.26
N ARG A 98 7.37 -22.25 7.44
CA ARG A 98 6.19 -21.49 7.85
C ARG A 98 5.07 -22.42 8.33
N ASN A 99 4.76 -23.45 7.57
CA ASN A 99 3.73 -24.42 7.92
C ASN A 99 4.05 -25.14 9.23
N GLN A 100 5.32 -25.50 9.47
CA GLN A 100 5.73 -26.10 10.73
C GLN A 100 5.62 -25.15 11.93
N THR A 101 5.96 -23.87 11.71
CA THR A 101 6.04 -22.89 12.80
C THR A 101 4.70 -22.27 13.15
N LEU A 102 3.87 -21.96 12.13
CA LEU A 102 2.63 -21.18 12.31
C LEU A 102 1.35 -22.05 12.36
N LYS A 103 1.46 -23.36 12.12
CA LYS A 103 0.24 -24.20 12.00
C LYS A 103 -0.66 -24.14 13.23
N GLU A 104 -0.09 -24.28 14.41
CA GLU A 104 -0.89 -24.29 15.65
C GLU A 104 -1.58 -22.97 15.91
N SER A 105 -0.88 -21.85 15.73
CA SER A 105 -1.46 -20.52 15.87
C SER A 105 -2.48 -20.22 14.78
N GLN A 106 -2.25 -20.67 13.54
CA GLN A 106 -3.19 -20.50 12.44
C GLN A 106 -4.50 -21.27 12.69
N ASP A 107 -4.42 -22.52 13.10
CA ASP A 107 -5.60 -23.34 13.43
C ASP A 107 -6.46 -22.68 14.55
N LYS A 108 -5.81 -22.03 15.52
CA LYS A 108 -6.49 -21.29 16.59
C LYS A 108 -7.10 -19.97 16.07
N LEU A 109 -6.39 -19.25 15.21
CA LEU A 109 -6.86 -18.00 14.59
C LEU A 109 -8.12 -18.27 13.75
N ASP A 110 -8.11 -19.31 12.94
CA ASP A 110 -9.22 -19.67 12.06
C ASP A 110 -10.52 -19.93 12.84
N ALA A 111 -10.42 -20.46 14.06
CA ALA A 111 -11.57 -20.64 14.96
C ALA A 111 -12.16 -19.33 15.51
N LEU A 112 -11.43 -18.22 15.42
CA LEU A 112 -11.86 -16.89 15.91
C LEU A 112 -12.36 -15.97 14.78
N ILE A 113 -12.32 -16.42 13.53
CA ILE A 113 -12.62 -15.64 12.34
C ILE A 113 -14.00 -16.00 11.80
N ALA A 114 -14.85 -15.00 11.58
CA ALA A 114 -16.12 -15.16 10.89
C ALA A 114 -15.98 -15.01 9.37
N TRP A 115 -15.10 -14.12 8.94
CA TRP A 115 -14.82 -13.82 7.53
C TRP A 115 -13.40 -13.32 7.35
N GLN A 116 -12.80 -13.65 6.24
CA GLN A 116 -11.53 -13.07 5.81
C GLN A 116 -11.42 -12.98 4.29
N GLU A 117 -10.61 -12.04 3.84
CA GLU A 117 -10.23 -11.87 2.45
C GLU A 117 -8.71 -11.68 2.35
N ASP A 118 -8.07 -12.47 1.51
CA ASP A 118 -6.64 -12.38 1.21
C ASP A 118 -6.45 -11.70 -0.15
N VAL A 119 -5.68 -10.63 -0.19
CA VAL A 119 -5.42 -9.85 -1.40
C VAL A 119 -3.93 -9.63 -1.57
N PHE A 120 -3.42 -9.84 -2.78
CA PHE A 120 -2.03 -9.55 -3.10
C PHE A 120 -1.92 -8.15 -3.70
N VAL A 121 -0.98 -7.36 -3.18
CA VAL A 121 -0.79 -5.97 -3.58
C VAL A 121 0.68 -5.63 -3.71
N TYR A 122 1.00 -4.79 -4.68
CA TYR A 122 2.29 -4.13 -4.75
C TYR A 122 2.21 -2.78 -4.04
N GLY A 123 3.23 -2.46 -3.25
CA GLY A 123 3.29 -1.22 -2.48
C GLY A 123 4.72 -0.70 -2.31
N PRO A 124 4.89 0.35 -1.47
CA PRO A 124 6.19 0.92 -1.17
C PRO A 124 7.17 -0.10 -0.56
N PRO A 125 8.48 0.19 -0.55
CA PRO A 125 9.47 -0.63 0.14
C PRO A 125 9.11 -0.87 1.61
N LEU A 126 9.37 -2.08 2.11
CA LEU A 126 9.03 -2.46 3.49
C LEU A 126 9.59 -1.49 4.55
N SER A 127 10.82 -1.01 4.34
CA SER A 127 11.46 -0.05 5.27
C SER A 127 10.70 1.28 5.39
N GLU A 128 10.07 1.74 4.31
CA GLU A 128 9.24 2.94 4.31
C GLU A 128 7.96 2.72 5.12
N ILE A 129 7.29 1.60 4.90
CA ILE A 129 6.07 1.23 5.63
C ILE A 129 6.38 1.03 7.12
N GLN A 130 7.44 0.30 7.45
CA GLN A 130 7.86 0.10 8.84
C GLN A 130 8.14 1.43 9.55
N LYS A 131 8.82 2.37 8.88
CA LYS A 131 9.06 3.72 9.41
C LYS A 131 7.76 4.47 9.67
N ALA A 132 6.83 4.46 8.72
CA ALA A 132 5.54 5.12 8.84
C ALA A 132 4.72 4.54 10.01
N PHE A 133 4.63 3.22 10.11
CA PHE A 133 3.91 2.55 11.20
C PHE A 133 4.55 2.77 12.58
N ALA A 134 5.88 2.79 12.66
CA ALA A 134 6.58 3.05 13.93
C ALA A 134 6.29 4.44 14.52
N SER A 135 6.02 5.42 13.66
CA SER A 135 5.74 6.81 14.06
C SER A 135 4.25 7.15 14.15
N SER A 136 3.37 6.18 13.88
CA SER A 136 1.93 6.41 13.77
C SER A 136 1.13 5.51 14.71
N ALA A 137 -0.01 6.01 15.19
CA ALA A 137 -0.96 5.24 15.96
C ALA A 137 -2.39 5.34 15.41
N PHE A 138 -2.59 6.15 14.40
CA PHE A 138 -3.87 6.36 13.74
C PHE A 138 -3.71 6.31 12.22
N PHE A 139 -4.64 5.67 11.54
CA PHE A 139 -4.58 5.42 10.10
C PHE A 139 -5.90 5.77 9.44
N HIS A 140 -5.81 6.27 8.21
CA HIS A 140 -6.94 6.42 7.30
C HIS A 140 -6.71 5.49 6.10
N VAL A 141 -7.57 4.51 5.94
CA VAL A 141 -7.50 3.52 4.87
C VAL A 141 -8.63 3.81 3.89
N GLU A 142 -8.28 4.07 2.64
CA GLU A 142 -9.25 4.28 1.57
C GLU A 142 -9.07 3.19 0.51
N MET A 143 -10.11 2.44 0.20
CA MET A 143 -10.14 1.42 -0.85
C MET A 143 -10.96 1.91 -2.02
N PHE A 144 -10.45 1.75 -3.25
CA PHE A 144 -11.03 2.33 -4.46
C PHE A 144 -11.31 1.27 -5.53
N ASP A 145 -12.53 1.27 -6.04
CA ASP A 145 -12.91 0.54 -7.26
C ASP A 145 -12.85 1.52 -8.44
N ALA A 146 -11.91 1.34 -9.34
CA ALA A 146 -11.78 2.17 -10.52
C ALA A 146 -12.91 1.89 -11.53
N LEU A 147 -13.35 2.91 -12.25
CA LEU A 147 -14.11 2.70 -13.46
C LEU A 147 -13.28 1.93 -14.49
N ALA A 148 -13.94 1.16 -15.36
CA ALA A 148 -13.26 0.35 -16.37
C ALA A 148 -12.28 1.18 -17.21
N GLY A 149 -11.01 0.76 -17.23
CA GLY A 149 -9.91 1.43 -17.93
C GLY A 149 -9.36 2.67 -17.24
N LYS A 150 -9.79 2.98 -16.00
CA LYS A 150 -9.34 4.16 -15.23
C LYS A 150 -8.29 3.87 -14.17
N GLN A 151 -7.82 2.62 -14.03
CA GLN A 151 -6.87 2.21 -12.99
C GLN A 151 -5.58 3.06 -13.00
N SER A 152 -4.99 3.28 -14.17
CA SER A 152 -3.76 4.08 -14.30
C SER A 152 -3.98 5.56 -14.01
N GLU A 153 -5.12 6.12 -14.40
CA GLU A 153 -5.48 7.51 -14.08
C GLU A 153 -5.74 7.69 -12.59
N LEU A 154 -6.42 6.72 -11.97
CA LEU A 154 -6.66 6.70 -10.53
C LEU A 154 -5.35 6.64 -9.75
N PHE A 155 -4.42 5.77 -10.15
CA PHE A 155 -3.10 5.71 -9.53
C PHE A 155 -2.37 7.06 -9.62
N LYS A 156 -2.36 7.67 -10.81
CA LYS A 156 -1.75 8.99 -11.00
C LYS A 156 -2.44 10.07 -10.16
N GLU A 157 -3.74 10.02 -10.02
CA GLU A 157 -4.50 10.96 -9.20
C GLU A 157 -4.09 10.84 -7.72
N ARG A 158 -3.89 9.61 -7.19
CA ARG A 158 -3.36 9.41 -5.84
C ARG A 158 -1.92 9.91 -5.66
N GLU A 159 -1.08 9.82 -6.69
CA GLU A 159 0.25 10.45 -6.68
C GLU A 159 0.15 11.99 -6.67
N MET A 160 -0.80 12.56 -7.41
CA MET A 160 -1.06 14.00 -7.39
C MET A 160 -1.55 14.46 -6.01
N GLU A 161 -2.41 13.67 -5.34
CA GLU A 161 -2.84 13.97 -3.98
C GLU A 161 -1.65 13.92 -2.99
N ASN A 162 -0.75 12.96 -3.13
CA ASN A 162 0.49 12.93 -2.34
C ASN A 162 1.34 14.19 -2.57
N ALA A 163 1.47 14.65 -3.81
CA ALA A 163 2.15 15.90 -4.11
C ALA A 163 1.45 17.13 -3.44
N TYR A 164 0.12 17.14 -3.42
CA TYR A 164 -0.68 18.14 -2.70
C TYR A 164 -0.42 18.10 -1.19
N LEU A 165 -0.50 16.90 -0.59
CA LEU A 165 -0.25 16.71 0.84
C LEU A 165 1.18 17.15 1.22
N LYS A 166 2.17 16.82 0.39
CA LYS A 166 3.57 17.20 0.59
C LYS A 166 3.76 18.72 0.63
N VAL A 167 3.13 19.46 -0.28
CA VAL A 167 3.18 20.93 -0.29
C VAL A 167 2.59 21.49 1.01
N LEU A 168 1.51 20.90 1.50
CA LEU A 168 0.86 21.25 2.76
C LEU A 168 1.60 20.75 4.00
N LYS A 169 2.76 20.09 3.84
CA LYS A 169 3.53 19.45 4.93
C LYS A 169 2.71 18.42 5.72
N ARG A 170 1.77 17.76 5.04
CA ARG A 170 0.97 16.66 5.58
C ARG A 170 1.63 15.32 5.23
N PRO A 171 1.37 14.25 6.00
CA PRO A 171 1.82 12.92 5.64
C PRO A 171 1.30 12.51 4.26
N GLU A 172 2.20 12.02 3.40
CA GLU A 172 1.84 11.40 2.12
C GLU A 172 1.22 10.01 2.41
N ASN A 173 0.26 9.61 1.57
CA ASN A 173 -0.37 8.29 1.68
C ASN A 173 0.55 7.19 1.13
N LEU A 174 0.61 6.05 1.80
CA LEU A 174 1.18 4.84 1.24
C LEU A 174 0.17 4.26 0.24
N ILE A 175 0.57 4.10 -1.03
CA ILE A 175 -0.31 3.62 -2.10
C ILE A 175 -0.01 2.15 -2.38
N PHE A 176 -1.06 1.31 -2.39
CA PHE A 176 -0.98 -0.11 -2.70
C PHE A 176 -1.87 -0.42 -3.90
N VAL A 177 -1.32 -1.12 -4.90
CA VAL A 177 -2.04 -1.52 -6.11
C VAL A 177 -2.32 -3.01 -6.07
N ARG A 178 -3.57 -3.39 -6.27
CA ARG A 178 -3.99 -4.78 -6.33
C ARG A 178 -3.29 -5.52 -7.49
N ASP A 179 -2.77 -6.69 -7.17
CA ASP A 179 -2.33 -7.67 -8.15
C ASP A 179 -3.39 -8.76 -8.33
N GLN A 180 -3.84 -9.38 -7.21
CA GLN A 180 -4.85 -10.44 -7.23
C GLN A 180 -5.74 -10.37 -6.00
N GLY A 181 -6.97 -10.87 -6.13
CA GLY A 181 -8.00 -10.85 -5.08
C GLY A 181 -8.81 -9.55 -5.09
N ALA A 182 -9.81 -9.43 -4.22
CA ALA A 182 -10.70 -8.28 -4.03
C ALA A 182 -11.42 -7.74 -5.28
N SER A 183 -12.43 -6.89 -5.05
CA SER A 183 -13.08 -6.11 -6.11
C SER A 183 -12.37 -4.77 -6.34
N TRP A 184 -11.79 -4.16 -5.29
CA TRP A 184 -11.09 -2.89 -5.38
C TRP A 184 -9.75 -2.98 -6.14
N ASP A 185 -9.34 -1.90 -6.79
CA ASP A 185 -8.15 -1.85 -7.65
C ASP A 185 -6.89 -1.35 -6.93
N LEU A 186 -7.08 -0.44 -5.98
CA LEU A 186 -6.00 0.06 -5.12
C LEU A 186 -6.54 0.52 -3.76
N PHE A 187 -5.65 0.64 -2.79
CA PHE A 187 -5.95 1.32 -1.54
C PHE A 187 -4.80 2.21 -1.10
N THR A 188 -5.13 3.20 -0.26
CA THR A 188 -4.15 4.06 0.37
C THR A 188 -4.19 3.91 1.89
N ILE A 189 -3.05 4.17 2.54
CA ILE A 189 -2.97 4.29 3.99
C ILE A 189 -2.34 5.64 4.32
N GLY A 190 -3.18 6.57 4.82
CA GLY A 190 -2.72 7.78 5.48
C GLY A 190 -2.26 7.44 6.90
N THR A 191 -1.10 7.97 7.31
CA THR A 191 -0.47 7.63 8.59
C THR A 191 -0.35 8.84 9.49
N TYR A 192 -0.89 8.76 10.70
CA TYR A 192 -1.01 9.88 11.64
C TYR A 192 -0.60 9.48 13.04
N ARG A 193 -0.10 10.43 13.82
CA ARG A 193 0.23 10.20 15.25
C ARG A 193 -1.03 9.84 16.06
N ASP A 194 -2.15 10.53 15.78
CA ASP A 194 -3.43 10.38 16.45
C ASP A 194 -4.55 11.03 15.62
N LEU A 195 -5.80 10.91 16.07
CA LEU A 195 -6.97 11.54 15.44
C LEU A 195 -6.85 13.07 15.34
N LYS A 196 -6.21 13.73 16.32
CA LYS A 196 -6.01 15.17 16.29
C LYS A 196 -5.10 15.57 15.12
N HIS A 197 -4.00 14.85 14.93
CA HIS A 197 -3.10 15.06 13.79
C HIS A 197 -3.80 14.81 12.45
N PHE A 198 -4.67 13.81 12.35
CA PHE A 198 -5.51 13.59 11.16
C PHE A 198 -6.39 14.82 10.88
N ALA A 199 -7.07 15.35 11.89
CA ALA A 199 -8.00 16.47 11.77
C ALA A 199 -7.33 17.85 11.52
N GLU A 200 -6.01 17.98 11.69
CA GLU A 200 -5.28 19.24 11.46
C GLU A 200 -5.45 19.79 10.04
N SER A 201 -5.72 18.95 9.04
CA SER A 201 -5.97 19.38 7.67
C SER A 201 -7.18 20.32 7.54
N ALA A 202 -8.17 20.20 8.42
CA ALA A 202 -9.34 21.06 8.44
C ALA A 202 -9.03 22.54 8.80
N GLY A 203 -7.87 22.79 9.42
CA GLY A 203 -7.43 24.13 9.80
C GLY A 203 -6.53 24.83 8.76
N ILE A 204 -6.22 24.18 7.62
CA ILE A 204 -5.35 24.75 6.59
C ILE A 204 -6.11 25.83 5.83
N PRO A 205 -5.55 27.08 5.68
CA PRO A 205 -6.21 28.14 4.96
C PRO A 205 -6.51 27.76 3.49
N GLU A 206 -7.67 28.18 2.98
CA GLU A 206 -8.11 27.89 1.61
C GLU A 206 -7.08 28.35 0.55
N ALA A 207 -6.46 29.50 0.75
CA ALA A 207 -5.44 30.01 -0.17
C ALA A 207 -4.20 29.10 -0.25
N GLU A 208 -3.81 28.45 0.86
CA GLU A 208 -2.71 27.49 0.88
C GLU A 208 -3.13 26.19 0.20
N GLN A 209 -4.36 25.71 0.45
CA GLN A 209 -4.91 24.54 -0.23
C GLN A 209 -4.98 24.77 -1.76
N GLU A 210 -5.44 25.94 -2.19
CA GLU A 210 -5.53 26.29 -3.61
C GLU A 210 -4.16 26.32 -4.29
N ALA A 211 -3.16 26.94 -3.64
CA ALA A 211 -1.78 26.98 -4.13
C ALA A 211 -1.17 25.57 -4.23
N ALA A 212 -1.40 24.72 -3.22
CA ALA A 212 -0.91 23.35 -3.19
C ALA A 212 -1.58 22.49 -4.28
N ALA A 213 -2.89 22.63 -4.49
CA ALA A 213 -3.62 21.91 -5.52
C ALA A 213 -3.08 22.20 -6.93
N LYS A 214 -2.87 23.48 -7.24
CA LYS A 214 -2.26 23.90 -8.52
C LYS A 214 -0.84 23.38 -8.68
N ALA A 215 -0.03 23.43 -7.63
CA ALA A 215 1.33 22.91 -7.65
C ALA A 215 1.37 21.39 -7.87
N ALA A 216 0.35 20.66 -7.40
CA ALA A 216 0.17 19.22 -7.60
C ALA A 216 -0.43 18.84 -8.96
N GLY A 217 -0.86 19.82 -9.76
CA GLY A 217 -1.44 19.60 -11.09
C GLY A 217 -2.96 19.49 -11.12
N PHE A 218 -3.66 19.76 -10.02
CA PHE A 218 -5.11 19.89 -10.00
C PHE A 218 -5.57 21.28 -10.50
N GLU A 219 -6.78 21.34 -11.04
CA GLU A 219 -7.39 22.60 -11.50
C GLU A 219 -7.60 23.58 -10.33
N ALA A 220 -8.09 23.08 -9.19
CA ALA A 220 -8.35 23.84 -7.97
C ALA A 220 -8.47 22.87 -6.78
N ALA A 221 -8.33 23.35 -5.55
CA ALA A 221 -8.48 22.53 -4.34
C ALA A 221 -9.87 21.87 -4.25
N ASN A 222 -10.93 22.60 -4.55
CA ASN A 222 -12.30 22.09 -4.53
C ASN A 222 -12.63 21.17 -5.71
N ARG A 223 -11.69 20.93 -6.64
CA ARG A 223 -11.83 20.01 -7.78
C ARG A 223 -11.17 18.64 -7.56
N ILE A 224 -10.40 18.48 -6.49
CA ILE A 224 -9.71 17.18 -6.19
C ILE A 224 -10.75 16.08 -6.04
N GLY A 225 -11.70 16.19 -5.12
CA GLY A 225 -12.73 15.19 -4.91
C GLY A 225 -13.65 14.97 -6.13
N PRO A 226 -14.17 16.03 -6.81
CA PRO A 226 -14.91 15.85 -8.07
C PRO A 226 -14.09 15.13 -9.14
N TYR A 227 -12.79 15.41 -9.30
CA TYR A 227 -11.95 14.70 -10.26
C TYR A 227 -11.81 13.21 -9.90
N LEU A 228 -11.50 12.89 -8.64
CA LEU A 228 -11.49 11.50 -8.17
C LEU A 228 -12.79 10.77 -8.52
N ARG A 229 -13.96 11.40 -8.31
CA ARG A 229 -15.28 10.80 -8.62
C ARG A 229 -15.49 10.48 -10.11
N THR A 230 -14.71 11.06 -11.01
CA THR A 230 -14.75 10.69 -12.45
C THR A 230 -13.94 9.42 -12.75
N LEU A 231 -13.15 8.93 -11.81
CA LEU A 231 -12.25 7.81 -11.99
C LEU A 231 -12.71 6.52 -11.30
N ILE A 232 -13.62 6.63 -10.33
CA ILE A 232 -14.04 5.52 -9.47
C ILE A 232 -15.54 5.23 -9.57
N SER A 233 -15.89 3.97 -9.36
CA SER A 233 -17.28 3.52 -9.19
C SER A 233 -17.68 3.48 -7.72
N LEU A 234 -16.71 3.19 -6.83
CA LEU A 234 -16.94 3.07 -5.40
C LEU A 234 -15.63 3.39 -4.65
N HIS A 235 -15.74 3.89 -3.42
CA HIS A 235 -14.64 3.84 -2.46
C HIS A 235 -15.18 3.68 -1.04
N HIS A 236 -14.34 3.10 -0.18
CA HIS A 236 -14.61 2.91 1.23
C HIS A 236 -13.56 3.62 2.05
N ASP A 237 -14.01 4.41 3.03
CA ASP A 237 -13.15 5.07 4.00
C ASP A 237 -13.21 4.34 5.33
N THR A 238 -12.05 4.06 5.91
CA THR A 238 -11.96 3.42 7.21
C THR A 238 -10.92 4.12 8.09
N LEU A 239 -11.34 4.48 9.29
CA LEU A 239 -10.42 4.92 10.33
C LEU A 239 -9.96 3.72 11.14
N ALA A 240 -8.65 3.62 11.38
CA ALA A 240 -8.06 2.51 12.10
C ALA A 240 -7.00 2.99 13.10
N VAL A 241 -6.68 2.14 14.06
CA VAL A 241 -5.64 2.40 15.07
C VAL A 241 -4.61 1.28 15.06
N SER A 242 -3.40 1.58 15.53
CA SER A 242 -2.36 0.55 15.65
C SER A 242 -2.75 -0.51 16.69
N VAL A 243 -2.44 -1.77 16.37
CA VAL A 243 -2.46 -2.87 17.34
C VAL A 243 -1.08 -2.95 17.97
N LYS A 244 -0.98 -2.58 19.26
CA LYS A 244 0.25 -2.59 20.06
C LYS A 244 0.24 -3.73 21.05
#